data_a01df626cc38250258f78119be0e30cc
#
_entry.id   a01df626cc38250258f78119be0e30cc
#
_cell.length_a   1.000
_cell.length_b   1.000
_cell.length_c   1.000
_cell.angle_alpha   90.00
_cell.angle_beta   90.00
_cell.angle_gamma   90.00
#
_symmetry.space_group_name_H-M   'P 1'
#
loop_
_entity.id
_entity.type
_entity.pdbx_description
1 polymer ?
#
loop_
_entity_poly.entity_id
_entity_poly.type
_entity_poly.pdbx_seq_one_letter_code
_entity_poly.pdbx_strand_id
1 'polypeptide(L)'
;MNTARMYHTASTLANGSVLVAGGYNGVTYVNSAELYNPSTGTWATTGSMSVTRMNHGASTLANGYVLVIGGVSTNVVNRNSTELYNPSTGTWTITGSMSITQDYSTASTLANGLVLVAGGYNGASYLNSAELYNPSTGAWTSTATMSTFRGYHTASTLTNGKVLLIGGSNGGALNSAELY
;
A
#
# COMPACT_ATOMS: atom_id res chain seq x y z
N MET A 1 -9.84 -6.84 -16.45
CA MET A 1 -10.06 -5.47 -15.93
C MET A 1 -10.74 -4.65 -17.00
N ASN A 2 -11.65 -3.78 -16.59
CA ASN A 2 -12.35 -2.87 -17.49
C ASN A 2 -11.50 -1.64 -17.85
N THR A 3 -10.60 -1.25 -16.95
CA THR A 3 -9.64 -0.15 -17.16
C THR A 3 -8.23 -0.70 -17.16
N ALA A 4 -7.47 -0.47 -18.24
CA ALA A 4 -6.04 -0.77 -18.29
C ALA A 4 -5.31 0.06 -17.22
N ARG A 5 -4.37 -0.54 -16.49
CA ARG A 5 -3.62 0.17 -15.43
C ARG A 5 -2.28 -0.49 -15.15
N MET A 6 -1.29 0.33 -14.83
CA MET A 6 0.01 -0.07 -14.30
C MET A 6 0.27 0.66 -12.98
N TYR A 7 1.21 0.19 -12.17
CA TYR A 7 1.56 0.80 -10.86
C TYR A 7 0.38 0.86 -9.87
N HIS A 8 -0.58 -0.03 -10.05
CA HIS A 8 -1.71 -0.26 -9.16
C HIS A 8 -1.34 -1.27 -8.08
N THR A 9 -2.20 -1.43 -7.08
CA THR A 9 -2.12 -2.52 -6.12
C THR A 9 -3.23 -3.54 -6.36
N ALA A 10 -2.95 -4.81 -5.99
CA ALA A 10 -3.92 -5.89 -5.98
C ALA A 10 -3.94 -6.52 -4.60
N SER A 11 -5.12 -6.65 -3.99
CA SER A 11 -5.31 -7.17 -2.64
C SER A 11 -6.39 -8.25 -2.64
N THR A 12 -6.06 -9.44 -2.12
CA THR A 12 -7.02 -10.52 -1.95
C THR A 12 -7.92 -10.23 -0.75
N LEU A 13 -9.23 -10.33 -0.95
CA LEU A 13 -10.25 -10.14 0.05
C LEU A 13 -10.65 -11.47 0.71
N ALA A 14 -11.28 -11.41 1.88
CA ALA A 14 -11.69 -12.59 2.63
C ALA A 14 -12.66 -13.53 1.88
N ASN A 15 -13.44 -13.00 0.94
CA ASN A 15 -14.35 -13.77 0.08
C ASN A 15 -13.64 -14.38 -1.16
N GLY A 16 -12.32 -14.25 -1.28
CA GLY A 16 -11.53 -14.73 -2.40
C GLY A 16 -11.48 -13.79 -3.60
N SER A 17 -12.29 -12.72 -3.64
CA SER A 17 -12.20 -11.70 -4.69
C SER A 17 -10.88 -10.94 -4.59
N VAL A 18 -10.46 -10.29 -5.69
CA VAL A 18 -9.26 -9.45 -5.71
C VAL A 18 -9.66 -8.01 -5.99
N LEU A 19 -9.33 -7.12 -5.05
CA LEU A 19 -9.44 -5.68 -5.24
C LEU A 19 -8.22 -5.18 -6.01
N VAL A 20 -8.45 -4.46 -7.10
CA VAL A 20 -7.43 -3.71 -7.84
C VAL A 20 -7.75 -2.24 -7.74
N ALA A 21 -6.80 -1.43 -7.26
CA ALA A 21 -7.05 -0.02 -6.97
C ALA A 21 -5.95 0.90 -7.52
N GLY A 22 -6.36 2.07 -8.03
CA GLY A 22 -5.46 3.12 -8.49
C GLY A 22 -4.64 2.75 -9.71
N GLY A 23 -3.46 3.36 -9.82
CA GLY A 23 -2.50 3.17 -10.89
C GLY A 23 -2.52 4.28 -11.94
N TYR A 24 -1.88 4.00 -13.07
CA TYR A 24 -1.81 4.85 -14.26
C TYR A 24 -2.41 4.13 -15.46
N ASN A 25 -3.32 4.74 -16.20
CA ASN A 25 -4.05 4.10 -17.29
C ASN A 25 -3.46 4.36 -18.68
N GLY A 26 -2.24 4.91 -18.75
CA GLY A 26 -1.59 5.32 -19.99
C GLY A 26 -1.79 6.80 -20.34
N VAL A 27 -2.76 7.46 -19.69
CA VAL A 27 -3.10 8.88 -19.92
C VAL A 27 -3.04 9.68 -18.62
N THR A 28 -3.61 9.15 -17.54
CA THR A 28 -3.71 9.83 -16.24
C THR A 28 -3.61 8.85 -15.09
N TYR A 29 -3.30 9.36 -13.91
CA TYR A 29 -3.41 8.62 -12.66
C TYR A 29 -4.88 8.45 -12.31
N VAL A 30 -5.25 7.27 -11.84
CA VAL A 30 -6.65 6.95 -11.55
C VAL A 30 -6.87 6.70 -10.06
N ASN A 31 -8.08 6.99 -9.62
CA ASN A 31 -8.57 6.65 -8.27
C ASN A 31 -9.58 5.50 -8.30
N SER A 32 -9.95 5.03 -9.49
CA SER A 32 -10.93 3.96 -9.66
C SER A 32 -10.42 2.62 -9.12
N ALA A 33 -11.35 1.77 -8.71
CA ALA A 33 -11.05 0.42 -8.29
C ALA A 33 -12.01 -0.59 -8.95
N GLU A 34 -11.53 -1.81 -9.08
CA GLU A 34 -12.26 -2.92 -9.67
C GLU A 34 -12.10 -4.18 -8.81
N LEU A 35 -13.12 -5.01 -8.80
CA LEU A 35 -13.12 -6.31 -8.16
C LEU A 35 -13.10 -7.41 -9.22
N TYR A 36 -12.16 -8.33 -9.07
CA TYR A 36 -12.14 -9.59 -9.81
C TYR A 36 -12.83 -10.68 -8.98
N ASN A 37 -13.78 -11.36 -9.60
CA ASN A 37 -14.41 -12.53 -9.01
C ASN A 37 -13.81 -13.81 -9.64
N PRO A 38 -13.04 -14.61 -8.89
CA PRO A 38 -12.37 -15.79 -9.42
C PRO A 38 -13.36 -16.93 -9.76
N SER A 39 -14.54 -16.96 -9.14
CA SER A 39 -15.53 -18.01 -9.42
C SER A 39 -16.22 -17.84 -10.77
N THR A 40 -16.34 -16.59 -11.26
CA THR A 40 -16.98 -16.27 -12.54
C THR A 40 -16.00 -15.81 -13.60
N GLY A 41 -14.75 -15.48 -13.21
CA GLY A 41 -13.75 -14.90 -14.10
C GLY A 41 -14.07 -13.47 -14.53
N THR A 42 -14.97 -12.76 -13.83
CA THR A 42 -15.46 -11.44 -14.23
C THR A 42 -14.88 -10.29 -13.42
N TRP A 43 -14.89 -9.11 -14.01
CA TRP A 43 -14.51 -7.85 -13.37
C TRP A 43 -15.73 -6.96 -13.19
N ALA A 44 -15.85 -6.34 -12.03
CA ALA A 44 -16.87 -5.36 -11.70
C ALA A 44 -16.21 -4.08 -11.15
N THR A 45 -16.78 -2.93 -11.49
CA THR A 45 -16.36 -1.66 -10.86
C THR A 45 -16.86 -1.61 -9.42
N THR A 46 -16.09 -0.95 -8.56
CA THR A 46 -16.47 -0.64 -7.17
C THR A 46 -16.23 0.83 -6.87
N GLY A 47 -16.40 1.26 -5.62
CA GLY A 47 -16.17 2.65 -5.23
C GLY A 47 -14.76 3.11 -5.57
N SER A 48 -14.60 4.42 -5.79
CA SER A 48 -13.31 5.04 -6.09
C SER A 48 -12.71 5.68 -4.84
N MET A 49 -11.37 5.68 -4.73
CA MET A 49 -10.64 6.47 -3.73
C MET A 49 -10.95 7.96 -3.87
N SER A 50 -10.74 8.73 -2.80
CA SER A 50 -10.91 10.18 -2.82
C SER A 50 -9.88 10.89 -3.70
N VAL A 51 -8.71 10.27 -3.88
CA VAL A 51 -7.59 10.82 -4.66
C VAL A 51 -7.00 9.77 -5.61
N THR A 52 -6.46 10.26 -6.73
CA THR A 52 -5.69 9.42 -7.65
C THR A 52 -4.38 8.98 -6.99
N ARG A 53 -3.95 7.73 -7.21
CA ARG A 53 -2.70 7.18 -6.66
C ARG A 53 -2.07 6.18 -7.62
N MET A 54 -0.75 6.25 -7.77
CA MET A 54 0.08 5.15 -8.28
C MET A 54 1.30 4.95 -7.38
N ASN A 55 1.98 3.79 -7.49
CA ASN A 55 3.13 3.43 -6.64
C ASN A 55 2.84 3.50 -5.13
N HIS A 56 1.58 3.35 -4.78
CA HIS A 56 1.10 3.31 -3.40
C HIS A 56 1.26 1.91 -2.82
N GLY A 57 1.36 1.82 -1.50
CA GLY A 57 1.27 0.55 -0.77
C GLY A 57 -0.17 0.13 -0.53
N ALA A 58 -0.39 -1.17 -0.33
CA ALA A 58 -1.67 -1.69 0.15
C ALA A 58 -1.47 -2.91 1.04
N SER A 59 -2.36 -3.07 2.03
CA SER A 59 -2.38 -4.25 2.90
C SER A 59 -3.81 -4.61 3.29
N THR A 60 -4.15 -5.90 3.23
CA THR A 60 -5.43 -6.41 3.74
C THR A 60 -5.34 -6.56 5.25
N LEU A 61 -6.28 -5.95 5.96
CA LEU A 61 -6.35 -5.94 7.43
C LEU A 61 -7.06 -7.19 7.95
N ALA A 62 -6.84 -7.51 9.23
CA ALA A 62 -7.50 -8.65 9.90
C ALA A 62 -9.04 -8.56 9.90
N ASN A 63 -9.61 -7.35 9.86
CA ASN A 63 -11.06 -7.14 9.77
C ASN A 63 -11.58 -7.22 8.32
N GLY A 64 -10.73 -7.56 7.35
CA GLY A 64 -11.07 -7.70 5.93
C GLY A 64 -11.06 -6.40 5.13
N TYR A 65 -10.83 -5.24 5.74
CA TYR A 65 -10.65 -3.99 5.01
C TYR A 65 -9.31 -3.98 4.27
N VAL A 66 -9.17 -3.14 3.26
CA VAL A 66 -7.89 -2.90 2.59
C VAL A 66 -7.43 -1.48 2.88
N LEU A 67 -6.25 -1.35 3.48
CA LEU A 67 -5.58 -0.08 3.69
C LEU A 67 -4.73 0.25 2.46
N VAL A 68 -4.89 1.46 1.92
CA VAL A 68 -4.08 2.00 0.82
C VAL A 68 -3.28 3.19 1.36
N ILE A 69 -2.00 3.28 0.99
CA ILE A 69 -1.02 4.11 1.68
C ILE A 69 -0.14 4.87 0.70
N GLY A 70 -0.08 6.19 0.85
CA GLY A 70 0.88 7.03 0.13
C GLY A 70 0.70 7.05 -1.38
N GLY A 71 1.82 6.99 -2.10
CA GLY A 71 1.86 7.03 -3.56
C GLY A 71 1.97 8.44 -4.14
N VAL A 72 1.92 8.52 -5.46
CA VAL A 72 2.01 9.75 -6.25
C VAL A 72 0.66 10.05 -6.89
N SER A 73 0.34 11.32 -7.07
CA SER A 73 -0.85 11.77 -7.82
C SER A 73 -0.53 12.91 -8.78
N THR A 74 -1.50 13.27 -9.62
CA THR A 74 -1.35 14.27 -10.69
C THR A 74 -0.88 15.65 -10.19
N ASN A 75 -1.28 16.05 -8.98
CA ASN A 75 -1.03 17.40 -8.45
C ASN A 75 -0.12 17.40 -7.22
N VAL A 76 0.28 16.25 -6.70
CA VAL A 76 1.10 16.11 -5.50
C VAL A 76 2.10 14.99 -5.74
N VAL A 77 3.38 15.30 -5.69
CA VAL A 77 4.47 14.37 -6.04
C VAL A 77 4.46 13.14 -5.13
N ASN A 78 4.28 13.33 -3.81
CA ASN A 78 4.17 12.22 -2.86
C ASN A 78 3.07 12.50 -1.84
N ARG A 79 2.44 11.44 -1.34
CA ARG A 79 1.35 11.52 -0.38
C ARG A 79 1.70 10.82 0.93
N ASN A 80 1.20 11.38 2.01
CA ASN A 80 1.14 10.72 3.31
C ASN A 80 -0.28 10.26 3.68
N SER A 81 -1.27 10.60 2.85
CA SER A 81 -2.66 10.25 3.11
C SER A 81 -2.94 8.78 2.90
N THR A 82 -3.89 8.24 3.65
CA THR A 82 -4.27 6.84 3.59
C THR A 82 -5.79 6.69 3.55
N GLU A 83 -6.26 5.64 2.88
CA GLU A 83 -7.68 5.34 2.74
C GLU A 83 -7.96 3.87 3.04
N LEU A 84 -9.13 3.59 3.58
CA LEU A 84 -9.65 2.26 3.86
C LEU A 84 -10.75 1.91 2.88
N TYR A 85 -10.64 0.76 2.25
CA TYR A 85 -11.71 0.15 1.48
C TYR A 85 -12.51 -0.82 2.34
N ASN A 86 -13.83 -0.64 2.38
CA ASN A 86 -14.76 -1.57 3.00
C ASN A 86 -15.35 -2.50 1.92
N PRO A 87 -15.00 -3.79 1.88
CA PRO A 87 -15.50 -4.70 0.85
C PRO A 87 -17.00 -5.04 0.97
N SER A 88 -17.60 -4.85 2.15
CA SER A 88 -19.03 -5.11 2.36
C SER A 88 -19.92 -4.04 1.73
N THR A 89 -19.45 -2.81 1.67
CA THR A 89 -20.21 -1.66 1.11
C THR A 89 -19.65 -1.19 -0.23
N GLY A 90 -18.43 -1.60 -0.58
CA GLY A 90 -17.72 -1.11 -1.75
C GLY A 90 -17.28 0.35 -1.65
N THR A 91 -17.14 0.90 -0.44
CA THR A 91 -16.85 2.32 -0.21
C THR A 91 -15.43 2.54 0.34
N TRP A 92 -14.90 3.73 0.10
CA TRP A 92 -13.63 4.21 0.61
C TRP A 92 -13.82 5.27 1.68
N THR A 93 -12.98 5.24 2.70
CA THR A 93 -12.99 6.21 3.80
C THR A 93 -11.56 6.69 4.08
N ILE A 94 -11.38 7.99 4.19
CA ILE A 94 -10.10 8.58 4.61
C ILE A 94 -9.84 8.21 6.07
N THR A 95 -8.61 7.82 6.37
CA THR A 95 -8.14 7.55 7.73
C THR A 95 -6.93 8.41 8.07
N GLY A 96 -6.27 8.17 9.20
CA GLY A 96 -5.11 8.96 9.63
C GLY A 96 -4.01 8.99 8.56
N SER A 97 -3.21 10.04 8.55
CA SER A 97 -2.08 10.20 7.63
C SER A 97 -0.78 9.84 8.30
N MET A 98 0.17 9.30 7.51
CA MET A 98 1.55 9.08 7.93
C MET A 98 2.24 10.40 8.27
N SER A 99 3.33 10.35 9.03
CA SER A 99 4.16 11.53 9.31
C SER A 99 4.99 11.95 8.08
N ILE A 100 5.34 10.98 7.23
CA ILE A 100 6.20 11.19 6.06
C ILE A 100 5.43 10.85 4.77
N THR A 101 5.58 11.70 3.76
CA THR A 101 5.09 11.40 2.41
C THR A 101 5.97 10.35 1.77
N GLN A 102 5.38 9.34 1.12
CA GLN A 102 6.18 8.28 0.49
C GLN A 102 5.44 7.54 -0.62
N ASP A 103 6.20 7.09 -1.60
CA ASP A 103 5.84 6.12 -2.62
C ASP A 103 6.87 4.97 -2.64
N TYR A 104 6.59 3.91 -3.40
CA TYR A 104 7.47 2.72 -3.48
C TYR A 104 7.83 2.11 -2.13
N SER A 105 7.00 2.31 -1.11
CA SER A 105 7.09 1.66 0.19
C SER A 105 6.36 0.32 0.18
N THR A 106 6.65 -0.52 1.16
CA THR A 106 5.89 -1.76 1.40
C THR A 106 4.98 -1.61 2.60
N ALA A 107 3.84 -2.32 2.57
CA ALA A 107 2.89 -2.39 3.67
C ALA A 107 2.65 -3.85 4.04
N SER A 108 2.79 -4.20 5.29
CA SER A 108 2.66 -5.58 5.80
C SER A 108 1.83 -5.62 7.07
N THR A 109 0.74 -6.40 7.07
CA THR A 109 -0.04 -6.65 8.29
C THR A 109 0.74 -7.58 9.20
N LEU A 110 0.95 -7.15 10.46
CA LEU A 110 1.64 -7.88 11.50
C LEU A 110 0.68 -8.81 12.26
N ALA A 111 1.24 -9.79 12.99
CA ALA A 111 0.44 -10.74 13.79
C ALA A 111 -0.40 -10.06 14.89
N ASN A 112 0.00 -8.90 15.38
CA ASN A 112 -0.75 -8.11 16.36
C ASN A 112 -1.84 -7.22 15.73
N GLY A 113 -2.04 -7.31 14.40
CA GLY A 113 -3.05 -6.56 13.66
C GLY A 113 -2.64 -5.15 13.24
N LEU A 114 -1.47 -4.65 13.65
CA LEU A 114 -0.93 -3.39 13.14
C LEU A 114 -0.44 -3.58 11.70
N VAL A 115 -0.30 -2.49 10.96
CA VAL A 115 0.32 -2.51 9.62
C VAL A 115 1.65 -1.79 9.68
N LEU A 116 2.72 -2.51 9.36
CA LEU A 116 4.05 -1.93 9.16
C LEU A 116 4.14 -1.34 7.76
N VAL A 117 4.55 -0.08 7.69
CA VAL A 117 4.95 0.57 6.43
C VAL A 117 6.41 0.96 6.54
N ALA A 118 7.22 0.53 5.60
CA ALA A 118 8.66 0.70 5.68
C ALA A 118 9.25 1.23 4.38
N GLY A 119 10.25 2.09 4.49
CA GLY A 119 11.03 2.65 3.39
C GLY A 119 10.23 3.45 2.40
N GLY A 120 10.65 3.42 1.15
CA GLY A 120 10.05 4.17 0.06
C GLY A 120 10.92 5.35 -0.39
N TYR A 121 10.28 6.29 -1.08
CA TYR A 121 10.89 7.50 -1.61
C TYR A 121 9.96 8.70 -1.34
N ASN A 122 10.49 9.83 -0.90
CA ASN A 122 9.68 11.00 -0.51
C ASN A 122 9.68 12.13 -1.55
N GLY A 123 10.16 11.84 -2.76
CA GLY A 123 10.32 12.85 -3.82
C GLY A 123 11.72 13.47 -3.87
N ALA A 124 12.52 13.30 -2.80
CA ALA A 124 13.89 13.83 -2.69
C ALA A 124 14.89 12.73 -2.34
N SER A 125 14.53 11.81 -1.46
CA SER A 125 15.44 10.79 -0.91
C SER A 125 14.72 9.47 -0.71
N TYR A 126 15.47 8.37 -0.79
CA TYR A 126 15.04 7.09 -0.28
C TYR A 126 14.94 7.15 1.25
N LEU A 127 14.05 6.35 1.80
CA LEU A 127 13.75 6.36 3.23
C LEU A 127 14.22 5.07 3.91
N ASN A 128 14.65 5.20 5.16
CA ASN A 128 14.86 4.08 6.07
C ASN A 128 13.85 4.09 7.23
N SER A 129 12.94 5.07 7.24
CA SER A 129 11.90 5.18 8.26
C SER A 129 10.88 4.07 8.14
N ALA A 130 10.23 3.76 9.26
CA ALA A 130 9.08 2.89 9.32
C ALA A 130 8.03 3.48 10.25
N GLU A 131 6.76 3.23 9.91
CA GLU A 131 5.60 3.65 10.68
C GLU A 131 4.63 2.48 10.87
N LEU A 132 3.94 2.47 11.97
CA LEU A 132 2.89 1.52 12.30
C LEU A 132 1.52 2.19 12.25
N TYR A 133 0.61 1.60 11.50
CA TYR A 133 -0.80 1.97 11.50
C TYR A 133 -1.58 1.08 12.45
N ASN A 134 -2.40 1.69 13.30
CA ASN A 134 -3.34 0.99 14.17
C ASN A 134 -4.75 1.05 13.57
N PRO A 135 -5.30 -0.07 13.06
CA PRO A 135 -6.63 -0.08 12.44
C PRO A 135 -7.78 0.23 13.40
N SER A 136 -7.59 0.02 14.72
CA SER A 136 -8.64 0.28 15.71
C SER A 136 -8.83 1.77 16.00
N THR A 137 -7.77 2.56 15.87
CA THR A 137 -7.78 4.00 16.17
C THR A 137 -7.62 4.87 14.93
N GLY A 138 -7.16 4.29 13.82
CA GLY A 138 -6.79 5.02 12.62
C GLY A 138 -5.48 5.83 12.77
N ALA A 139 -4.73 5.63 13.84
CA ALA A 139 -3.53 6.41 14.15
C ALA A 139 -2.25 5.79 13.58
N TRP A 140 -1.29 6.66 13.28
CA TRP A 140 0.06 6.31 12.85
C TRP A 140 1.08 6.61 13.95
N THR A 141 2.08 5.77 14.09
CA THR A 141 3.16 5.93 15.07
C THR A 141 4.49 5.54 14.41
N SER A 142 5.50 6.41 14.52
CA SER A 142 6.86 6.08 14.08
C SER A 142 7.41 4.92 14.90
N THR A 143 8.21 4.08 14.25
CA THR A 143 8.83 2.92 14.90
C THR A 143 10.31 2.82 14.53
N ALA A 144 10.98 1.71 14.85
CA ALA A 144 12.39 1.52 14.55
C ALA A 144 12.70 1.68 13.06
N THR A 145 13.78 2.38 12.75
CA THR A 145 14.24 2.58 11.38
C THR A 145 15.04 1.37 10.88
N MET A 146 15.00 1.15 9.56
CA MET A 146 15.92 0.22 8.91
C MET A 146 17.36 0.72 8.98
N SER A 147 18.33 -0.18 8.88
CA SER A 147 19.75 0.18 8.77
C SER A 147 20.09 0.78 7.40
N THR A 148 19.33 0.39 6.36
CA THR A 148 19.55 0.79 4.97
C THR A 148 18.34 1.52 4.42
N PHE A 149 18.60 2.67 3.79
CA PHE A 149 17.58 3.37 2.99
C PHE A 149 17.16 2.48 1.82
N ARG A 150 15.86 2.28 1.60
CA ARG A 150 15.36 1.45 0.49
C ARG A 150 13.97 1.85 0.02
N GLY A 151 13.84 2.02 -1.30
CA GLY A 151 12.56 2.05 -2.01
C GLY A 151 12.52 0.91 -3.03
N TYR A 152 11.37 0.64 -3.66
CA TYR A 152 11.21 -0.44 -4.65
C TYR A 152 11.55 -1.84 -4.11
N HIS A 153 11.64 -2.01 -2.81
CA HIS A 153 11.90 -3.30 -2.18
C HIS A 153 10.63 -4.13 -2.07
N THR A 154 10.78 -5.40 -1.77
CA THR A 154 9.66 -6.28 -1.44
C THR A 154 9.65 -6.60 0.06
N ALA A 155 8.48 -6.93 0.59
CA ALA A 155 8.31 -7.37 1.96
C ALA A 155 7.54 -8.68 2.01
N SER A 156 7.92 -9.54 2.95
CA SER A 156 7.22 -10.80 3.23
C SER A 156 7.06 -10.97 4.73
N THR A 157 5.82 -11.21 5.18
CA THR A 157 5.55 -11.60 6.57
C THR A 157 5.88 -13.07 6.76
N LEU A 158 6.78 -13.35 7.70
CA LEU A 158 7.22 -14.70 8.03
C LEU A 158 6.24 -15.37 9.01
N THR A 159 6.31 -16.70 9.11
CA THR A 159 5.46 -17.49 10.01
C THR A 159 5.65 -17.17 11.49
N ASN A 160 6.81 -16.60 11.86
CA ASN A 160 7.10 -16.13 13.22
C ASN A 160 6.59 -14.69 13.49
N GLY A 161 5.85 -14.10 12.54
CA GLY A 161 5.27 -12.77 12.64
C GLY A 161 6.23 -11.60 12.30
N LYS A 162 7.49 -11.89 12.01
CA LYS A 162 8.46 -10.88 11.55
C LYS A 162 8.25 -10.55 10.08
N VAL A 163 8.68 -9.37 9.66
CA VAL A 163 8.66 -8.93 8.26
C VAL A 163 10.07 -8.89 7.71
N LEU A 164 10.31 -9.62 6.64
CA LEU A 164 11.57 -9.57 5.89
C LEU A 164 11.46 -8.57 4.75
N LEU A 165 12.30 -7.55 4.77
CA LEU A 165 12.43 -6.51 3.75
C LEU A 165 13.61 -6.84 2.86
N ILE A 166 13.42 -6.93 1.53
CA ILE A 166 14.38 -7.54 0.61
C ILE A 166 14.70 -6.62 -0.55
N GLY A 167 15.98 -6.36 -0.78
CA GLY A 167 16.47 -5.65 -1.95
C GLY A 167 16.01 -4.20 -2.04
N GLY A 168 15.63 -3.77 -3.23
CA GLY A 168 15.22 -2.42 -3.55
C GLY A 168 16.35 -1.54 -4.06
N SER A 169 16.23 -0.23 -3.86
CA SER A 169 17.19 0.77 -4.31
C SER A 169 17.39 1.86 -3.26
N ASN A 170 18.60 2.39 -3.18
CA ASN A 170 18.97 3.64 -2.48
C ASN A 170 19.76 4.59 -3.40
N GLY A 171 19.53 4.48 -4.71
CA GLY A 171 20.32 5.11 -5.78
C GLY A 171 21.09 4.07 -6.59
N GLY A 172 21.23 2.85 -6.08
CA GLY A 172 21.74 1.66 -6.74
C GLY A 172 20.94 0.44 -6.32
N ALA A 173 21.03 -0.67 -7.04
CA ALA A 173 20.35 -1.91 -6.66
C ALA A 173 20.95 -2.48 -5.36
N LEU A 174 20.08 -2.94 -4.46
CA LEU A 174 20.47 -3.52 -3.18
C LEU A 174 20.34 -5.06 -3.24
N ASN A 175 21.34 -5.75 -2.69
CA ASN A 175 21.35 -7.21 -2.49
C ASN A 175 21.16 -7.59 -1.01
N SER A 176 20.90 -6.63 -0.13
CA SER A 176 20.71 -6.83 1.30
C SER A 176 19.26 -7.07 1.66
N ALA A 177 19.04 -7.72 2.79
CA ALA A 177 17.74 -7.85 3.43
C ALA A 177 17.83 -7.47 4.90
N GLU A 178 16.70 -7.03 5.47
CA GLU A 178 16.56 -6.69 6.89
C GLU A 178 15.32 -7.35 7.46
N LEU A 179 15.40 -7.72 8.73
CA LEU A 179 14.30 -8.34 9.47
C LEU A 179 13.75 -7.34 10.47
N TYR A 180 12.45 -7.05 10.34
CA TYR A 180 11.70 -6.21 11.29
C TYR A 180 10.95 -7.09 12.29
#